data_2c762b610ca0d95e07fd890d5bb021a1
#
_entry.id   2c762b610ca0d95e07fd890d5bb021a1
#
_cell.length_a   1.000
_cell.length_b   1.000
_cell.length_c   1.000
_cell.angle_alpha   90.00
_cell.angle_beta   90.00
_cell.angle_gamma   90.00
#
_symmetry.space_group_name_H-M   'P 1'
#
loop_
_entity.id
_entity.type
_entity.pdbx_description
1 polymer ?
#
loop_
_entity_poly.entity_id
_entity_poly.type
_entity_poly.pdbx_seq_one_letter_code
_entity_poly.pdbx_strand_id
1 'polypeptide(L)'
;FFMTRSYKYSFSTFFITIQALTSFSLAGLDVYAAMPVRIIDTIVGSVLAWAAVTYLWPDWRYLTLEKTAAQTVGGNGAYLRKILDQLQYGIADDVEYRIVRRQAHERTATLSSTLSDMSSEPKKYGNNLQSGFNLLKTSYALTGYISALGAYRSEMDGACSPDFVRKFYQSGYRIADLLERLPQTGEQDFQTTLSQIRTDLEALQTEAGDARQSNILHRQLTLIAKQLDPCYRSLHDIEAIPQVA
;
A
#
# COMPACT_ATOMS: atom_id res chain seq x y z
N PHE A 1 -4.22 32.70 0.76
CA PHE A 1 -3.74 32.04 1.99
C PHE A 1 -3.95 30.53 1.96
N PHE A 2 -5.16 30.03 1.73
CA PHE A 2 -5.46 28.59 1.70
C PHE A 2 -4.72 27.81 0.59
N MET A 3 -4.54 28.38 -0.58
CA MET A 3 -3.83 27.74 -1.70
C MET A 3 -2.33 27.51 -1.45
N THR A 4 -1.71 28.36 -0.61
CA THR A 4 -0.27 28.30 -0.36
C THR A 4 0.10 27.38 0.80
N ARG A 5 -0.85 27.02 1.64
CA ARG A 5 -0.64 26.23 2.87
C ARG A 5 -0.15 24.83 2.60
N SER A 6 -0.61 24.19 1.51
CA SER A 6 -0.25 22.80 1.19
C SER A 6 1.08 22.64 0.45
N TYR A 7 1.53 23.68 -0.27
CA TYR A 7 2.71 23.56 -1.14
C TYR A 7 3.94 24.33 -0.67
N LYS A 8 3.74 25.46 0.05
CA LYS A 8 4.88 26.31 0.49
C LYS A 8 4.52 27.00 1.80
N TYR A 9 4.66 26.28 2.89
CA TYR A 9 4.38 26.79 4.25
C TYR A 9 5.07 28.14 4.52
N SER A 10 6.31 28.33 4.04
CA SER A 10 7.07 29.58 4.16
C SER A 10 6.31 30.78 3.57
N PHE A 11 5.63 30.62 2.45
CA PHE A 11 4.83 31.70 1.85
C PHE A 11 3.58 32.01 2.69
N SER A 12 2.95 31.01 3.26
CA SER A 12 1.81 31.23 4.17
C SER A 12 2.23 32.01 5.39
N THR A 13 3.36 31.67 6.00
CA THR A 13 3.91 32.37 7.17
C THR A 13 4.26 33.83 6.83
N PHE A 14 4.86 34.06 5.66
CA PHE A 14 5.16 35.41 5.17
C PHE A 14 3.90 36.30 5.05
N PHE A 15 2.85 35.79 4.42
CA PHE A 15 1.60 36.56 4.27
C PHE A 15 0.87 36.80 5.60
N ILE A 16 0.91 35.83 6.53
CA ILE A 16 0.35 36.02 7.88
C ILE A 16 1.11 37.11 8.63
N THR A 17 2.44 37.15 8.51
CA THR A 17 3.25 38.17 9.17
C THR A 17 2.95 39.58 8.61
N ILE A 18 2.84 39.71 7.28
CA ILE A 18 2.43 40.99 6.65
C ILE A 18 1.05 41.41 7.13
N GLN A 19 0.07 40.48 7.14
CA GLN A 19 -1.28 40.78 7.60
C GLN A 19 -1.29 41.24 9.06
N ALA A 20 -0.52 40.61 9.95
CA ALA A 20 -0.42 40.99 11.35
C ALA A 20 0.18 42.40 11.50
N LEU A 21 1.28 42.71 10.78
CA LEU A 21 1.92 44.03 10.80
C LEU A 21 1.00 45.14 10.26
N THR A 22 0.26 44.82 9.19
CA THR A 22 -0.73 45.77 8.65
C THR A 22 -1.85 46.04 9.66
N SER A 23 -2.33 45.01 10.37
CA SER A 23 -3.36 45.16 11.42
C SER A 23 -2.84 46.04 12.58
N PHE A 24 -1.59 45.92 12.99
CA PHE A 24 -0.99 46.77 14.02
C PHE A 24 -0.85 48.21 13.56
N SER A 25 -0.45 48.45 12.30
CA SER A 25 -0.39 49.80 11.73
C SER A 25 -1.76 50.48 11.72
N LEU A 26 -2.81 49.73 11.34
CA LEU A 26 -4.20 50.22 11.35
C LEU A 26 -4.71 50.53 12.76
N ALA A 27 -4.23 49.79 13.77
CA ALA A 27 -4.55 50.01 15.19
C ALA A 27 -3.77 51.18 15.81
N GLY A 28 -2.91 51.88 15.05
CA GLY A 28 -2.11 53.00 15.53
C GLY A 28 -0.91 52.60 16.41
N LEU A 29 -0.50 51.33 16.40
CA LEU A 29 0.65 50.84 17.11
C LEU A 29 1.92 51.10 16.31
N ASP A 30 3.04 51.40 16.99
CA ASP A 30 4.33 51.57 16.35
C ASP A 30 4.85 50.22 15.84
N VAL A 31 4.76 50.02 14.52
CA VAL A 31 5.18 48.81 13.84
C VAL A 31 6.66 48.52 14.02
N TYR A 32 7.52 49.58 14.08
CA TYR A 32 8.96 49.44 14.25
C TYR A 32 9.32 48.89 15.65
N ALA A 33 8.56 49.28 16.68
CA ALA A 33 8.73 48.75 18.01
C ALA A 33 8.22 47.33 18.16
N ALA A 34 7.16 46.95 17.46
CA ALA A 34 6.54 45.60 17.49
C ALA A 34 7.32 44.56 16.68
N MET A 35 8.06 44.96 15.64
CA MET A 35 8.76 44.06 14.71
C MET A 35 9.82 43.16 15.40
N PRO A 36 10.74 43.69 16.23
CA PRO A 36 11.78 42.87 16.89
C PRO A 36 11.14 41.79 17.80
N VAL A 37 10.10 42.14 18.55
CA VAL A 37 9.41 41.23 19.45
C VAL A 37 8.79 40.08 18.63
N ARG A 38 8.14 40.34 17.51
CA ARG A 38 7.57 39.34 16.62
C ARG A 38 8.60 38.40 16.01
N ILE A 39 9.77 38.91 15.64
CA ILE A 39 10.88 38.08 15.14
C ILE A 39 11.35 37.14 16.22
N ILE A 40 11.54 37.61 17.45
CA ILE A 40 11.95 36.80 18.59
C ILE A 40 10.91 35.72 18.89
N ASP A 41 9.63 36.08 18.97
CA ASP A 41 8.52 35.14 19.19
C ASP A 41 8.47 34.04 18.11
N THR A 42 8.70 34.40 16.86
CA THR A 42 8.72 33.44 15.74
C THR A 42 9.92 32.50 15.85
N ILE A 43 11.10 32.99 16.22
CA ILE A 43 12.29 32.16 16.42
C ILE A 43 12.08 31.22 17.60
N VAL A 44 11.63 31.74 18.75
CA VAL A 44 11.34 30.92 19.95
C VAL A 44 10.29 29.87 19.64
N GLY A 45 9.17 30.23 19.03
CA GLY A 45 8.13 29.30 18.62
C GLY A 45 8.63 28.22 17.65
N SER A 46 9.48 28.59 16.70
CA SER A 46 10.08 27.65 15.74
C SER A 46 11.05 26.68 16.42
N VAL A 47 11.88 27.17 17.34
CA VAL A 47 12.81 26.33 18.13
C VAL A 47 12.05 25.37 19.04
N LEU A 48 11.02 25.85 19.71
CA LEU A 48 10.16 25.01 20.56
C LEU A 48 9.42 23.95 19.73
N ALA A 49 8.86 24.33 18.59
CA ALA A 49 8.21 23.38 17.70
C ALA A 49 9.18 22.33 17.15
N TRP A 50 10.39 22.77 16.76
CA TRP A 50 11.45 21.86 16.32
C TRP A 50 11.88 20.90 17.44
N ALA A 51 12.11 21.42 18.65
CA ALA A 51 12.46 20.60 19.80
C ALA A 51 11.35 19.60 20.16
N ALA A 52 10.08 20.03 20.14
CA ALA A 52 8.95 19.16 20.41
C ALA A 52 8.84 18.03 19.39
N VAL A 53 9.00 18.33 18.09
CA VAL A 53 8.97 17.30 17.03
C VAL A 53 10.16 16.35 17.14
N THR A 54 11.35 16.86 17.53
CA THR A 54 12.58 16.05 17.56
C THR A 54 12.66 15.18 18.82
N TYR A 55 12.23 15.69 19.99
CA TYR A 55 12.43 15.03 21.28
C TYR A 55 11.15 14.45 21.91
N LEU A 56 9.99 15.12 21.74
CA LEU A 56 8.72 14.65 22.33
C LEU A 56 7.92 13.72 21.41
N TRP A 57 8.07 13.89 20.08
CA TRP A 57 7.34 13.13 19.08
C TRP A 57 8.30 12.45 18.11
N PRO A 58 9.09 11.46 18.61
CA PRO A 58 9.94 10.69 17.71
C PRO A 58 9.08 9.98 16.67
N ASP A 59 9.57 9.94 15.48
CA ASP A 59 8.87 9.58 14.25
C ASP A 59 8.28 8.15 14.29
N TRP A 60 7.00 8.04 14.58
CA TRP A 60 6.23 6.78 14.56
C TRP A 60 5.92 6.29 13.12
N ARG A 61 6.39 6.98 12.11
CA ARG A 61 6.06 6.71 10.70
C ARG A 61 6.67 5.40 10.21
N TYR A 62 7.80 5.00 10.76
CA TYR A 62 8.42 3.71 10.47
C TYR A 62 7.52 2.54 10.90
N LEU A 63 7.02 2.55 12.12
CA LEU A 63 6.04 1.57 12.60
C LEU A 63 4.74 1.59 11.78
N THR A 64 4.40 2.75 11.21
CA THR A 64 3.26 2.92 10.32
C THR A 64 3.52 2.28 8.96
N LEU A 65 4.75 2.33 8.41
CA LEU A 65 5.10 1.72 7.12
C LEU A 65 4.99 0.19 7.18
N GLU A 66 5.61 -0.44 8.17
CA GLU A 66 5.57 -1.90 8.36
C GLU A 66 4.11 -2.39 8.47
N LYS A 67 3.34 -1.78 9.38
CA LYS A 67 1.92 -2.10 9.54
C LYS A 67 1.11 -1.88 8.25
N THR A 68 1.34 -0.77 7.55
CA THR A 68 0.62 -0.44 6.31
C THR A 68 1.01 -1.39 5.19
N ALA A 69 2.28 -1.77 5.11
CA ALA A 69 2.80 -2.76 4.18
C ALA A 69 2.13 -4.13 4.40
N ALA A 70 2.14 -4.64 5.63
CA ALA A 70 1.50 -5.89 6.00
C ALA A 70 -0.02 -5.88 5.70
N GLN A 71 -0.71 -4.79 6.05
CA GLN A 71 -2.13 -4.63 5.77
C GLN A 71 -2.45 -4.58 4.26
N THR A 72 -1.56 -3.99 3.46
CA THR A 72 -1.74 -3.90 2.01
C THR A 72 -1.64 -5.28 1.37
N VAL A 73 -0.65 -6.08 1.77
CA VAL A 73 -0.47 -7.44 1.26
C VAL A 73 -1.63 -8.35 1.66
N GLY A 74 -1.99 -8.36 2.94
CA GLY A 74 -3.14 -9.13 3.42
C GLY A 74 -4.47 -8.68 2.77
N GLY A 75 -4.61 -7.39 2.47
CA GLY A 75 -5.76 -6.85 1.75
C GLY A 75 -5.87 -7.36 0.31
N ASN A 76 -4.75 -7.54 -0.39
CA ASN A 76 -4.73 -8.15 -1.71
C ASN A 76 -5.09 -9.64 -1.64
N GLY A 77 -4.66 -10.38 -0.60
CA GLY A 77 -5.06 -11.76 -0.36
C GLY A 77 -6.57 -11.90 -0.15
N ALA A 78 -7.14 -11.09 0.73
CA ALA A 78 -8.59 -11.07 0.97
C ALA A 78 -9.39 -10.70 -0.29
N TYR A 79 -8.87 -9.78 -1.10
CA TYR A 79 -9.50 -9.42 -2.37
C TYR A 79 -9.47 -10.57 -3.37
N LEU A 80 -8.34 -11.28 -3.50
CA LEU A 80 -8.23 -12.47 -4.33
C LEU A 80 -9.23 -13.56 -3.88
N ARG A 81 -9.28 -13.84 -2.57
CA ARG A 81 -10.23 -14.81 -2.00
C ARG A 81 -11.67 -14.47 -2.39
N LYS A 82 -12.06 -13.21 -2.24
CA LYS A 82 -13.41 -12.77 -2.55
C LYS A 82 -13.74 -12.89 -4.05
N ILE A 83 -12.78 -12.65 -4.93
CA ILE A 83 -12.93 -12.90 -6.37
C ILE A 83 -13.14 -14.40 -6.66
N LEU A 84 -12.33 -15.26 -6.02
CA LEU A 84 -12.48 -16.72 -6.18
C LEU A 84 -13.83 -17.22 -5.69
N ASP A 85 -14.32 -16.72 -4.55
CA ASP A 85 -15.66 -17.03 -4.04
C ASP A 85 -16.75 -16.64 -5.04
N GLN A 86 -16.64 -15.44 -5.63
CA GLN A 86 -17.60 -14.98 -6.64
C GLN A 86 -17.56 -15.83 -7.93
N LEU A 87 -16.38 -16.23 -8.36
CA LEU A 87 -16.20 -17.13 -9.50
C LEU A 87 -16.80 -18.51 -9.23
N GLN A 88 -16.62 -19.04 -8.01
CA GLN A 88 -17.05 -20.37 -7.61
C GLN A 88 -18.56 -20.48 -7.42
N TYR A 89 -19.17 -19.47 -6.81
CA TYR A 89 -20.58 -19.51 -6.42
C TYR A 89 -21.51 -18.72 -7.36
N GLY A 90 -20.98 -18.09 -8.39
CA GLY A 90 -21.77 -17.33 -9.36
C GLY A 90 -22.45 -16.08 -8.77
N ILE A 91 -22.01 -15.60 -7.59
CA ILE A 91 -22.62 -14.46 -6.91
C ILE A 91 -22.13 -13.18 -7.59
N ALA A 92 -23.02 -12.55 -8.36
CA ALA A 92 -22.73 -11.25 -8.96
C ALA A 92 -22.85 -10.12 -7.91
N ASP A 93 -21.89 -9.23 -7.90
CA ASP A 93 -21.83 -7.90 -7.24
C ASP A 93 -22.50 -7.82 -5.84
N ASP A 94 -21.91 -8.54 -4.90
CA ASP A 94 -22.24 -8.52 -3.48
C ASP A 94 -21.69 -7.24 -2.81
N VAL A 95 -22.40 -6.70 -1.80
CA VAL A 95 -21.95 -5.58 -0.97
C VAL A 95 -20.60 -5.87 -0.33
N GLU A 96 -20.37 -7.09 0.13
CA GLU A 96 -19.12 -7.55 0.73
C GLU A 96 -17.95 -7.48 -0.27
N TYR A 97 -18.17 -7.89 -1.52
CA TYR A 97 -17.18 -7.73 -2.58
C TYR A 97 -16.77 -6.26 -2.77
N ARG A 98 -17.76 -5.36 -2.81
CA ARG A 98 -17.49 -3.92 -2.97
C ARG A 98 -16.69 -3.35 -1.81
N ILE A 99 -16.98 -3.80 -0.59
CA ILE A 99 -16.23 -3.42 0.62
C ILE A 99 -14.78 -3.92 0.54
N VAL A 100 -14.56 -5.21 0.28
CA VAL A 100 -13.22 -5.81 0.23
C VAL A 100 -12.39 -5.19 -0.91
N ARG A 101 -12.98 -5.01 -2.09
CA ARG A 101 -12.33 -4.31 -3.22
C ARG A 101 -11.91 -2.90 -2.84
N ARG A 102 -12.82 -2.11 -2.23
CA ARG A 102 -12.53 -0.76 -1.78
C ARG A 102 -11.40 -0.75 -0.76
N GLN A 103 -11.44 -1.64 0.22
CA GLN A 103 -10.39 -1.75 1.24
C GLN A 103 -9.02 -2.07 0.65
N ALA A 104 -8.93 -2.98 -0.34
CA ALA A 104 -7.67 -3.30 -1.01
C ALA A 104 -7.08 -2.06 -1.72
N HIS A 105 -7.92 -1.29 -2.42
CA HIS A 105 -7.50 -0.05 -3.06
C HIS A 105 -7.11 1.05 -2.05
N GLU A 106 -7.88 1.23 -0.97
CA GLU A 106 -7.59 2.20 0.08
C GLU A 106 -6.27 1.88 0.80
N ARG A 107 -6.00 0.61 1.11
CA ARG A 107 -4.72 0.18 1.72
C ARG A 107 -3.53 0.47 0.81
N THR A 108 -3.65 0.19 -0.49
CA THR A 108 -2.60 0.51 -1.47
C THR A 108 -2.39 2.04 -1.59
N ALA A 109 -3.46 2.83 -1.56
CA ALA A 109 -3.38 4.30 -1.55
C ALA A 109 -2.73 4.83 -0.27
N THR A 110 -3.05 4.25 0.89
CA THR A 110 -2.43 4.59 2.18
C THR A 110 -0.93 4.29 2.17
N LEU A 111 -0.52 3.13 1.65
CA LEU A 111 0.90 2.80 1.47
C LEU A 111 1.60 3.83 0.58
N SER A 112 0.98 4.23 -0.53
CA SER A 112 1.50 5.28 -1.43
C SER A 112 1.67 6.62 -0.71
N SER A 113 0.67 7.04 0.09
CA SER A 113 0.73 8.28 0.86
C SER A 113 1.84 8.23 1.91
N THR A 114 1.94 7.13 2.67
CA THR A 114 2.99 6.94 3.68
C THR A 114 4.39 7.05 3.06
N LEU A 115 4.62 6.41 1.91
CA LEU A 115 5.90 6.48 1.20
C LEU A 115 6.19 7.88 0.64
N SER A 116 5.16 8.58 0.14
CA SER A 116 5.29 9.96 -0.33
C SER A 116 5.68 10.91 0.81
N ASP A 117 5.05 10.75 1.98
CA ASP A 117 5.39 11.54 3.16
C ASP A 117 6.82 11.27 3.62
N MET A 118 7.23 10.00 3.70
CA MET A 118 8.60 9.60 4.05
C MET A 118 9.65 10.10 3.04
N SER A 119 9.31 10.16 1.75
CA SER A 119 10.22 10.66 0.71
C SER A 119 10.53 12.16 0.84
N SER A 120 9.67 12.90 1.54
CA SER A 120 9.81 14.34 1.81
C SER A 120 10.74 14.63 3.00
N GLU A 121 11.17 13.60 3.73
CA GLU A 121 12.04 13.72 4.91
C GLU A 121 13.53 13.58 4.57
N PRO A 122 14.44 14.17 5.37
CA PRO A 122 15.88 14.01 5.15
C PRO A 122 16.30 12.54 5.24
N LYS A 123 17.22 12.12 4.40
CA LYS A 123 17.73 10.77 4.03
C LYS A 123 17.96 9.68 5.12
N LYS A 124 17.29 9.71 6.25
CA LYS A 124 17.49 8.74 7.34
C LYS A 124 16.97 7.33 6.99
N TYR A 125 16.08 7.18 6.01
CA TYR A 125 15.33 5.94 5.72
C TYR A 125 15.52 5.39 4.30
N GLY A 126 16.65 5.62 3.66
CA GLY A 126 16.86 5.34 2.23
C GLY A 126 16.56 3.90 1.76
N ASN A 127 16.96 2.88 2.54
CA ASN A 127 16.77 1.48 2.14
C ASN A 127 15.29 1.04 2.28
N ASN A 128 14.61 1.45 3.36
CA ASN A 128 13.19 1.14 3.59
C ASN A 128 12.29 1.78 2.55
N LEU A 129 12.65 2.98 2.11
CA LEU A 129 11.89 3.70 1.10
C LEU A 129 11.92 2.95 -0.24
N GLN A 130 13.07 2.41 -0.64
CA GLN A 130 13.19 1.64 -1.88
C GLN A 130 12.36 0.34 -1.82
N SER A 131 12.47 -0.42 -0.73
CA SER A 131 11.69 -1.65 -0.53
C SER A 131 10.19 -1.34 -0.44
N GLY A 132 9.82 -0.23 0.21
CA GLY A 132 8.44 0.26 0.23
C GLY A 132 7.89 0.58 -1.17
N PHE A 133 8.65 1.26 -2.03
CA PHE A 133 8.23 1.53 -3.41
C PHE A 133 8.17 0.26 -4.26
N ASN A 134 9.07 -0.71 -4.06
CA ASN A 134 8.99 -2.00 -4.72
C ASN A 134 7.73 -2.76 -4.31
N LEU A 135 7.39 -2.75 -3.02
CA LEU A 135 6.14 -3.34 -2.50
C LEU A 135 4.90 -2.64 -3.08
N LEU A 136 4.92 -1.30 -3.13
CA LEU A 136 3.83 -0.52 -3.72
C LEU A 136 3.60 -0.90 -5.20
N LYS A 137 4.67 -0.97 -6.00
CA LYS A 137 4.62 -1.41 -7.40
C LYS A 137 4.01 -2.81 -7.53
N THR A 138 4.46 -3.74 -6.69
CA THR A 138 3.98 -5.12 -6.66
C THR A 138 2.50 -5.18 -6.25
N SER A 139 2.08 -4.37 -5.27
CA SER A 139 0.69 -4.28 -4.82
C SER A 139 -0.24 -3.72 -5.90
N TYR A 140 0.19 -2.72 -6.67
CA TYR A 140 -0.59 -2.24 -7.82
C TYR A 140 -0.73 -3.32 -8.91
N ALA A 141 0.33 -4.08 -9.18
CA ALA A 141 0.28 -5.20 -10.14
C ALA A 141 -0.67 -6.30 -9.65
N LEU A 142 -0.59 -6.70 -8.37
CA LEU A 142 -1.50 -7.67 -7.74
C LEU A 142 -2.96 -7.23 -7.86
N THR A 143 -3.27 -6.01 -7.42
CA THR A 143 -4.64 -5.46 -7.49
C THR A 143 -5.17 -5.44 -8.93
N GLY A 144 -4.31 -5.10 -9.91
CA GLY A 144 -4.64 -5.12 -11.33
C GLY A 144 -4.95 -6.53 -11.85
N TYR A 145 -4.10 -7.51 -11.56
CA TYR A 145 -4.29 -8.90 -12.00
C TYR A 145 -5.50 -9.56 -11.32
N ILE A 146 -5.73 -9.28 -10.03
CA ILE A 146 -6.90 -9.77 -9.28
C ILE A 146 -8.18 -9.17 -9.88
N SER A 147 -8.19 -7.87 -10.17
CA SER A 147 -9.33 -7.21 -10.83
C SER A 147 -9.60 -7.77 -12.22
N ALA A 148 -8.55 -8.05 -13.00
CA ALA A 148 -8.66 -8.67 -14.32
C ALA A 148 -9.24 -10.09 -14.21
N LEU A 149 -8.81 -10.88 -13.22
CA LEU A 149 -9.39 -12.20 -12.96
C LEU A 149 -10.90 -12.11 -12.67
N GLY A 150 -11.34 -11.12 -11.89
CA GLY A 150 -12.74 -10.87 -11.58
C GLY A 150 -13.61 -10.50 -12.80
N ALA A 151 -13.02 -10.04 -13.90
CA ALA A 151 -13.76 -9.74 -15.12
C ALA A 151 -14.30 -11.00 -15.82
N TYR A 152 -13.71 -12.17 -15.56
CA TYR A 152 -14.11 -13.45 -16.18
C TYR A 152 -15.23 -14.19 -15.41
N ARG A 153 -15.94 -13.53 -14.49
CA ARG A 153 -17.01 -14.14 -13.68
C ARG A 153 -18.13 -14.79 -14.48
N SER A 154 -18.52 -14.19 -15.58
CA SER A 154 -19.62 -14.70 -16.43
C SER A 154 -19.19 -15.78 -17.41
N GLU A 155 -17.93 -16.11 -17.49
CA GLU A 155 -17.37 -16.94 -18.55
C GLU A 155 -16.99 -18.36 -18.08
N MET A 156 -17.04 -18.66 -16.77
CA MET A 156 -16.62 -19.97 -16.26
C MET A 156 -17.64 -21.10 -16.47
N ASP A 157 -18.92 -20.76 -16.69
CA ASP A 157 -19.97 -21.76 -16.83
C ASP A 157 -19.85 -22.57 -18.13
N GLY A 158 -19.45 -23.83 -17.99
CA GLY A 158 -19.46 -24.82 -19.07
C GLY A 158 -18.25 -24.80 -20.04
N ALA A 159 -17.33 -23.83 -19.88
CA ALA A 159 -16.22 -23.68 -20.82
C ALA A 159 -14.91 -24.36 -20.36
N CYS A 160 -14.81 -24.79 -19.10
CA CYS A 160 -13.63 -25.43 -18.51
C CYS A 160 -13.92 -26.85 -18.07
N SER A 161 -12.90 -27.75 -18.10
CA SER A 161 -13.04 -29.09 -17.57
C SER A 161 -13.22 -29.09 -16.05
N PRO A 162 -13.97 -30.04 -15.45
CA PRO A 162 -14.15 -30.10 -13.99
C PRO A 162 -12.83 -30.22 -13.22
N ASP A 163 -11.85 -30.93 -13.77
CA ASP A 163 -10.53 -31.09 -13.15
C ASP A 163 -9.73 -29.79 -13.19
N PHE A 164 -9.78 -29.02 -14.29
CA PHE A 164 -9.20 -27.69 -14.36
C PHE A 164 -9.82 -26.78 -13.31
N VAL A 165 -11.13 -26.71 -13.22
CA VAL A 165 -11.87 -25.86 -12.27
C VAL A 165 -11.46 -26.17 -10.83
N ARG A 166 -11.42 -27.44 -10.47
CA ARG A 166 -10.99 -27.90 -9.13
C ARG A 166 -9.57 -27.44 -8.80
N LYS A 167 -8.59 -27.70 -9.71
CA LYS A 167 -7.19 -27.33 -9.52
C LYS A 167 -7.01 -25.80 -9.50
N PHE A 168 -7.76 -25.08 -10.32
CA PHE A 168 -7.75 -23.61 -10.35
C PHE A 168 -8.12 -23.00 -9.00
N TYR A 169 -9.24 -23.43 -8.41
CA TYR A 169 -9.63 -22.94 -7.09
C TYR A 169 -8.65 -23.35 -6.00
N GLN A 170 -8.17 -24.59 -6.03
CA GLN A 170 -7.18 -25.06 -5.06
C GLN A 170 -5.90 -24.18 -5.09
N SER A 171 -5.36 -23.92 -6.27
CA SER A 171 -4.19 -23.07 -6.45
C SER A 171 -4.49 -21.63 -6.08
N GLY A 172 -5.63 -21.10 -6.48
CA GLY A 172 -6.05 -19.73 -6.18
C GLY A 172 -6.21 -19.46 -4.69
N TYR A 173 -6.89 -20.33 -3.97
CA TYR A 173 -7.04 -20.21 -2.51
C TYR A 173 -5.70 -20.35 -1.77
N ARG A 174 -4.78 -21.22 -2.24
CA ARG A 174 -3.45 -21.34 -1.66
C ARG A 174 -2.64 -20.04 -1.83
N ILE A 175 -2.76 -19.39 -2.98
CA ILE A 175 -2.14 -18.07 -3.22
C ILE A 175 -2.76 -17.01 -2.29
N ALA A 176 -4.08 -16.99 -2.15
CA ALA A 176 -4.77 -16.05 -1.27
C ALA A 176 -4.36 -16.25 0.20
N ASP A 177 -4.32 -17.50 0.68
CA ASP A 177 -3.88 -17.86 2.02
C ASP A 177 -2.43 -17.42 2.29
N LEU A 178 -1.54 -17.62 1.32
CA LEU A 178 -0.15 -17.19 1.45
C LEU A 178 -0.04 -15.67 1.55
N LEU A 179 -0.76 -14.91 0.71
CA LEU A 179 -0.78 -13.44 0.76
C LEU A 179 -1.31 -12.92 2.10
N GLU A 180 -2.36 -13.52 2.64
CA GLU A 180 -2.94 -13.11 3.94
C GLU A 180 -1.99 -13.37 5.11
N ARG A 181 -1.18 -14.43 5.06
CA ARG A 181 -0.23 -14.82 6.10
C ARG A 181 1.19 -14.33 5.86
N LEU A 182 1.46 -13.69 4.72
CA LEU A 182 2.81 -13.32 4.28
C LEU A 182 3.62 -12.59 5.36
N PRO A 183 3.05 -11.63 6.13
CA PRO A 183 3.77 -10.90 7.16
C PRO A 183 4.26 -11.79 8.33
N GLN A 184 3.68 -12.96 8.49
CA GLN A 184 3.99 -13.89 9.59
C GLN A 184 4.71 -15.16 9.09
N THR A 185 4.96 -15.26 7.78
CA THR A 185 5.51 -16.46 7.15
C THR A 185 7.03 -16.38 7.13
N GLY A 186 7.70 -17.35 7.76
CA GLY A 186 9.14 -17.48 7.71
C GLY A 186 9.64 -17.90 6.33
N GLU A 187 10.93 -17.65 6.04
CA GLU A 187 11.50 -17.88 4.70
C GLU A 187 11.37 -19.34 4.23
N GLN A 188 11.60 -20.30 5.10
CA GLN A 188 11.54 -21.72 4.76
C GLN A 188 10.11 -22.15 4.39
N ASP A 189 9.11 -21.70 5.15
CA ASP A 189 7.69 -21.94 4.89
C ASP A 189 7.24 -21.26 3.60
N PHE A 190 7.71 -20.04 3.37
CA PHE A 190 7.43 -19.29 2.14
C PHE A 190 7.95 -20.05 0.92
N GLN A 191 9.23 -20.46 0.92
CA GLN A 191 9.83 -21.17 -0.21
C GLN A 191 9.16 -22.52 -0.47
N THR A 192 8.78 -23.25 0.59
CA THR A 192 8.06 -24.51 0.48
C THR A 192 6.68 -24.30 -0.16
N THR A 193 5.94 -23.33 0.32
CA THR A 193 4.60 -23.01 -0.21
C THR A 193 4.67 -22.47 -1.65
N LEU A 194 5.66 -21.63 -1.95
CA LEU A 194 5.87 -21.09 -3.29
C LEU A 194 6.22 -22.21 -4.29
N SER A 195 7.06 -23.16 -3.91
CA SER A 195 7.39 -24.32 -4.76
C SER A 195 6.15 -25.16 -5.04
N GLN A 196 5.30 -25.38 -4.04
CA GLN A 196 4.05 -26.11 -4.21
C GLN A 196 3.08 -25.37 -5.15
N ILE A 197 2.96 -24.04 -5.00
CA ILE A 197 2.12 -23.21 -5.90
C ILE A 197 2.62 -23.33 -7.34
N ARG A 198 3.95 -23.34 -7.57
CA ARG A 198 4.53 -23.49 -8.91
C ARG A 198 4.16 -24.85 -9.52
N THR A 199 4.31 -25.92 -8.76
CA THR A 199 3.93 -27.28 -9.20
C THR A 199 2.41 -27.36 -9.51
N ASP A 200 1.58 -26.75 -8.67
CA ASP A 200 0.13 -26.73 -8.90
C ASP A 200 -0.22 -25.97 -10.17
N LEU A 201 0.45 -24.85 -10.47
CA LEU A 201 0.24 -24.07 -11.69
C LEU A 201 0.72 -24.80 -12.95
N GLU A 202 1.82 -25.56 -12.89
CA GLU A 202 2.27 -26.45 -13.97
C GLU A 202 1.23 -27.54 -14.26
N ALA A 203 0.72 -28.18 -13.20
CA ALA A 203 -0.34 -29.16 -13.33
C ALA A 203 -1.65 -28.55 -13.88
N LEU A 204 -1.96 -27.30 -13.51
CA LEU A 204 -3.10 -26.55 -14.03
C LEU A 204 -2.95 -26.22 -15.52
N GLN A 205 -1.73 -25.88 -15.96
CA GLN A 205 -1.42 -25.63 -17.37
C GLN A 205 -1.69 -26.88 -18.25
N THR A 206 -1.31 -28.04 -17.75
CA THR A 206 -1.56 -29.31 -18.44
C THR A 206 -3.06 -29.58 -18.63
N GLU A 207 -3.88 -29.26 -17.61
CA GLU A 207 -5.34 -29.42 -17.66
C GLU A 207 -6.04 -28.32 -18.51
N ALA A 208 -5.40 -27.17 -18.72
CA ALA A 208 -5.96 -26.11 -19.53
C ALA A 208 -6.10 -26.52 -21.02
N GLY A 209 -5.20 -27.39 -21.51
CA GLY A 209 -5.19 -27.85 -22.90
C GLY A 209 -5.23 -26.69 -23.89
N ASP A 210 -5.99 -26.85 -24.97
CA ASP A 210 -6.15 -25.81 -26.00
C ASP A 210 -7.34 -24.87 -25.75
N ALA A 211 -8.07 -25.05 -24.65
CA ALA A 211 -9.23 -24.23 -24.34
C ALA A 211 -8.79 -22.79 -24.00
N ARG A 212 -9.21 -21.83 -24.84
CA ARG A 212 -8.81 -20.40 -24.72
C ARG A 212 -9.09 -19.84 -23.32
N GLN A 213 -10.20 -20.20 -22.74
CA GLN A 213 -10.68 -19.69 -21.45
C GLN A 213 -9.85 -20.20 -20.28
N SER A 214 -9.59 -21.51 -20.25
CA SER A 214 -8.70 -22.12 -19.27
C SER A 214 -7.28 -21.50 -19.32
N ASN A 215 -6.78 -21.27 -20.53
CA ASN A 215 -5.48 -20.62 -20.72
C ASN A 215 -5.43 -19.17 -20.21
N ILE A 216 -6.52 -18.39 -20.39
CA ILE A 216 -6.62 -17.03 -19.85
C ILE A 216 -6.62 -17.06 -18.31
N LEU A 217 -7.44 -17.89 -17.70
CA LEU A 217 -7.55 -18.03 -16.25
C LEU A 217 -6.23 -18.50 -15.62
N HIS A 218 -5.61 -19.53 -16.22
CA HIS A 218 -4.27 -20.00 -15.82
C HIS A 218 -3.24 -18.88 -15.88
N ARG A 219 -3.22 -18.11 -16.99
CA ARG A 219 -2.29 -16.99 -17.17
C ARG A 219 -2.49 -15.91 -16.12
N GLN A 220 -3.73 -15.54 -15.79
CA GLN A 220 -4.02 -14.54 -14.74
C GLN A 220 -3.52 -15.03 -13.38
N LEU A 221 -3.81 -16.28 -13.01
CA LEU A 221 -3.36 -16.84 -11.74
C LEU A 221 -1.82 -16.93 -11.67
N THR A 222 -1.16 -17.28 -12.78
CA THR A 222 0.30 -17.29 -12.90
C THR A 222 0.90 -15.88 -12.73
N LEU A 223 0.26 -14.82 -13.28
CA LEU A 223 0.70 -13.44 -13.11
C LEU A 223 0.60 -12.98 -11.66
N ILE A 224 -0.47 -13.40 -10.95
CA ILE A 224 -0.62 -13.15 -9.51
C ILE A 224 0.48 -13.88 -8.73
N ALA A 225 0.71 -15.17 -9.00
CA ALA A 225 1.72 -15.98 -8.32
C ALA A 225 3.15 -15.44 -8.52
N LYS A 226 3.46 -14.88 -9.68
CA LYS A 226 4.76 -14.23 -9.95
C LYS A 226 5.04 -13.01 -9.07
N GLN A 227 4.01 -12.40 -8.49
CA GLN A 227 4.19 -11.26 -7.58
C GLN A 227 4.49 -11.69 -6.13
N LEU A 228 4.36 -12.97 -5.78
CA LEU A 228 4.56 -13.45 -4.41
C LEU A 228 6.00 -13.25 -3.93
N ASP A 229 7.00 -13.65 -4.72
CA ASP A 229 8.42 -13.53 -4.35
C ASP A 229 8.86 -12.07 -4.20
N PRO A 230 8.64 -11.15 -5.16
CA PRO A 230 8.98 -9.74 -4.96
C PRO A 230 8.20 -9.09 -3.81
N CYS A 231 6.95 -9.54 -3.55
CA CYS A 231 6.15 -9.06 -2.43
C CYS A 231 6.76 -9.50 -1.09
N TYR A 232 7.12 -10.78 -0.96
CA TYR A 232 7.76 -11.33 0.23
C TYR A 232 9.06 -10.62 0.56
N ARG A 233 9.98 -10.52 -0.41
CA ARG A 233 11.28 -9.84 -0.23
C ARG A 233 11.11 -8.40 0.19
N SER A 234 10.29 -7.64 -0.54
CA SER A 234 10.09 -6.22 -0.24
C SER A 234 9.48 -5.99 1.14
N LEU A 235 8.58 -6.89 1.60
CA LEU A 235 7.97 -6.80 2.91
C LEU A 235 9.00 -7.06 4.02
N HIS A 236 9.78 -8.13 3.92
CA HIS A 236 10.78 -8.49 4.92
C HIS A 236 11.99 -7.55 4.94
N ASP A 237 12.36 -6.96 3.80
CA ASP A 237 13.36 -5.88 3.75
C ASP A 237 12.92 -4.62 4.51
N ILE A 238 11.60 -4.36 4.60
CA ILE A 238 11.05 -3.27 5.42
C ILE A 238 11.16 -3.62 6.91
N GLU A 239 10.93 -4.88 7.29
CA GLU A 239 10.93 -5.38 8.68
C GLU A 239 12.34 -5.57 9.25
N ALA A 240 13.33 -5.89 8.40
CA ALA A 240 14.69 -6.31 8.80
C ALA A 240 15.58 -5.21 9.40
N ILE A 241 15.12 -3.93 9.52
CA ILE A 241 15.96 -2.86 10.03
C ILE A 241 15.78 -2.70 11.54
N PRO A 242 16.87 -2.84 12.32
CA PRO A 242 16.81 -2.71 13.77
C PRO A 242 16.29 -1.32 14.15
N GLN A 243 15.34 -1.30 15.09
CA GLN A 243 14.93 -0.07 15.76
C GLN A 243 16.19 0.54 16.40
N VAL A 244 16.67 1.66 15.84
CA VAL A 244 17.69 2.45 16.50
C VAL A 244 17.00 3.07 17.71
N ALA A 245 17.39 2.56 18.88
CA ALA A 245 16.94 3.04 20.19
C ALA A 245 17.38 4.49 20.44
#